data_edcd15733ccf901604be87f6d2f4c478
#
_entry.id   edcd15733ccf901604be87f6d2f4c478
#
_cell.length_a   1.000
_cell.length_b   1.000
_cell.length_c   1.000
_cell.angle_alpha   90.00
_cell.angle_beta   90.00
_cell.angle_gamma   90.00
#
_symmetry.space_group_name_H-M   'P 1'
#
loop_
_entity.id
_entity.type
_entity.pdbx_description
1 polymer ?
#
loop_
_entity_poly.entity_id
_entity_poly.type
_entity_poly.pdbx_seq_one_letter_code
_entity_poly.pdbx_strand_id
1 'polypeptide(L)'
;MRFLNDIQPAYDLTYDDVFMVPSRSAVGSRQGVDLGSPDGTGTTIPLVVANMTAIAGRRMAETVARRGGLVVIPQDIPNDVVTDVISWVKSRHLVLDTPIVLAPHQTVADALALLPKRAHNAGVVVDEQHRPVGVVTDRDLTGVDRFTQLEVVMSKDLLLLDADIDPREAFNTLDAANRRYAPAVDKDGRLAGILTRKGALRATLYTPATDARGKLRVAAAVGINGDVAGKAEQLLDAGVDTLVIDTAHGHQESMINAVKLVRDLDPRVPVVAGNIVSAEGVKDLIEAGADIVKVGVGPGAMCTTRMMTGVGRPQFSAVLECAAEAKKYGKHVWADGGVRHPRDVAMALAAGASNVMIGSWFAGTYESPGDLQHDANGRPYKESFGMASARAVRNRTSEESAYDRARKALFEEGISTSRMFLDPAMPGVEDLIDSIIAGVRSSCTYAGAGSLEEFADKAVVGIQSAAGYAEGKPLHASWN
;
A
#
# COMPACT_ATOMS: atom_id res chain seq x y z
N MET A 1 -12.51 -19.69 -9.93
CA MET A 1 -13.77 -19.47 -9.17
C MET A 1 -14.95 -19.93 -10.01
N ARG A 2 -16.05 -20.37 -9.38
CA ARG A 2 -17.32 -20.65 -10.05
C ARG A 2 -18.48 -19.92 -9.38
N PHE A 3 -19.52 -19.62 -10.12
CA PHE A 3 -20.77 -19.12 -9.53
C PHE A 3 -21.56 -20.23 -8.85
N LEU A 4 -22.29 -19.87 -7.79
CA LEU A 4 -23.21 -20.77 -7.09
C LEU A 4 -24.29 -21.26 -8.09
N ASN A 5 -24.50 -22.56 -8.16
CA ASN A 5 -25.43 -23.21 -9.09
C ASN A 5 -25.14 -22.93 -10.57
N ASP A 6 -23.90 -22.53 -10.91
CA ASP A 6 -23.47 -22.17 -12.25
C ASP A 6 -24.30 -21.04 -12.92
N ILE A 7 -24.93 -20.21 -12.10
CA ILE A 7 -25.73 -19.07 -12.56
C ILE A 7 -24.84 -17.84 -12.68
N GLN A 8 -24.44 -17.53 -13.91
CA GLN A 8 -23.73 -16.28 -14.21
C GLN A 8 -24.76 -15.19 -14.54
N PRO A 9 -24.69 -14.00 -13.92
CA PRO A 9 -25.64 -12.92 -14.19
C PRO A 9 -25.42 -12.32 -15.58
N ALA A 10 -26.50 -11.77 -16.14
CA ALA A 10 -26.48 -11.06 -17.43
C ALA A 10 -26.03 -9.59 -17.28
N TYR A 11 -25.64 -9.15 -16.08
CA TYR A 11 -25.21 -7.79 -15.77
C TYR A 11 -23.92 -7.81 -14.94
N ASP A 12 -23.19 -6.70 -14.98
CA ASP A 12 -21.93 -6.55 -14.26
C ASP A 12 -22.13 -6.32 -12.76
N LEU A 13 -21.22 -6.88 -11.97
CA LEU A 13 -21.25 -6.93 -10.51
C LEU A 13 -20.14 -6.07 -9.89
N THR A 14 -20.47 -5.40 -8.80
CA THR A 14 -19.53 -4.80 -7.85
C THR A 14 -19.17 -5.82 -6.76
N TYR A 15 -18.24 -5.47 -5.86
CA TYR A 15 -17.93 -6.33 -4.70
C TYR A 15 -19.11 -6.45 -3.73
N ASP A 16 -20.01 -5.45 -3.67
CA ASP A 16 -21.18 -5.47 -2.80
C ASP A 16 -22.26 -6.47 -3.29
N ASP A 17 -22.28 -6.79 -4.59
CA ASP A 17 -23.26 -7.67 -5.20
C ASP A 17 -22.97 -9.16 -5.02
N VAL A 18 -21.82 -9.50 -4.47
CA VAL A 18 -21.37 -10.90 -4.36
C VAL A 18 -21.04 -11.30 -2.93
N PHE A 19 -21.17 -12.60 -2.65
CA PHE A 19 -20.73 -13.23 -1.40
C PHE A 19 -20.04 -14.57 -1.71
N MET A 20 -19.24 -15.07 -0.75
CA MET A 20 -18.59 -16.38 -0.89
C MET A 20 -19.34 -17.43 -0.09
N VAL A 21 -19.57 -18.59 -0.71
CA VAL A 21 -20.14 -19.76 -0.05
C VAL A 21 -19.04 -20.58 0.57
N PRO A 22 -19.09 -20.90 1.87
CA PRO A 22 -18.08 -21.77 2.48
C PRO A 22 -18.15 -23.18 1.88
N SER A 23 -16.98 -23.76 1.65
CA SER A 23 -16.82 -25.11 1.09
C SER A 23 -16.16 -26.03 2.12
N ARG A 24 -16.21 -27.35 1.88
CA ARG A 24 -15.46 -28.31 2.69
C ARG A 24 -13.97 -28.00 2.65
N SER A 25 -13.36 -27.79 3.82
CA SER A 25 -11.97 -27.39 3.96
C SER A 25 -11.16 -28.44 4.73
N ALA A 26 -9.97 -28.74 4.23
CA ALA A 26 -8.94 -29.50 4.95
C ALA A 26 -7.84 -28.59 5.51
N VAL A 27 -7.96 -27.26 5.36
CA VAL A 27 -6.99 -26.28 5.85
C VAL A 27 -7.11 -26.18 7.37
N GLY A 28 -6.14 -26.71 8.11
CA GLY A 28 -6.20 -26.80 9.58
C GLY A 28 -5.94 -25.48 10.30
N SER A 29 -5.23 -24.53 9.65
CA SER A 29 -4.94 -23.22 10.23
C SER A 29 -4.86 -22.15 9.16
N ARG A 30 -5.55 -21.03 9.39
CA ARG A 30 -5.45 -19.83 8.53
C ARG A 30 -4.02 -19.27 8.45
N GLN A 31 -3.18 -19.52 9.45
CA GLN A 31 -1.78 -19.06 9.44
C GLN A 31 -0.91 -19.83 8.44
N GLY A 32 -1.29 -21.06 8.07
CA GLY A 32 -0.60 -21.87 7.08
C GLY A 32 -0.98 -21.56 5.62
N VAL A 33 -1.88 -20.62 5.37
CA VAL A 33 -2.25 -20.22 4.00
C VAL A 33 -1.13 -19.39 3.40
N ASP A 34 -0.62 -19.81 2.23
CA ASP A 34 0.35 -19.05 1.45
C ASP A 34 -0.35 -17.93 0.67
N LEU A 35 0.05 -16.70 0.94
CA LEU A 35 -0.49 -15.50 0.30
C LEU A 35 0.50 -14.86 -0.70
N GLY A 36 1.61 -15.54 -1.02
CA GLY A 36 2.56 -15.08 -2.02
C GLY A 36 1.89 -14.94 -3.39
N SER A 37 2.14 -13.81 -4.06
CA SER A 37 1.61 -13.58 -5.40
C SER A 37 2.43 -14.35 -6.44
N PRO A 38 1.77 -15.01 -7.42
CA PRO A 38 2.45 -15.75 -8.48
C PRO A 38 2.95 -14.87 -9.63
N ASP A 39 2.77 -13.55 -9.58
CA ASP A 39 2.96 -12.61 -10.69
C ASP A 39 4.40 -12.11 -10.92
N GLY A 40 5.37 -12.67 -10.20
CA GLY A 40 6.78 -12.33 -10.32
C GLY A 40 7.21 -11.07 -9.56
N THR A 41 6.30 -10.33 -8.94
CA THR A 41 6.64 -9.14 -8.14
C THR A 41 7.37 -9.49 -6.84
N GLY A 42 7.27 -10.74 -6.37
CA GLY A 42 7.87 -11.20 -5.12
C GLY A 42 7.18 -10.68 -3.88
N THR A 43 5.92 -10.24 -3.98
CA THR A 43 5.09 -9.93 -2.83
C THR A 43 4.71 -11.21 -2.10
N THR A 44 4.80 -11.23 -0.77
CA THR A 44 4.43 -12.37 0.09
C THR A 44 3.03 -12.23 0.68
N ILE A 45 2.41 -11.07 0.47
CA ILE A 45 0.98 -10.79 0.68
C ILE A 45 0.43 -10.07 -0.56
N PRO A 46 -0.84 -10.27 -0.95
CA PRO A 46 -1.37 -9.79 -2.23
C PRO A 46 -1.83 -8.32 -2.16
N LEU A 47 -0.98 -7.44 -1.64
CA LEU A 47 -1.30 -6.03 -1.44
C LEU A 47 -0.28 -5.12 -2.13
N VAL A 48 -0.79 -4.18 -2.92
CA VAL A 48 -0.02 -3.13 -3.55
C VAL A 48 -0.62 -1.77 -3.18
N VAL A 49 0.22 -0.81 -2.81
CA VAL A 49 -0.21 0.57 -2.53
C VAL A 49 -0.20 1.38 -3.81
N ALA A 50 -1.31 2.08 -4.06
CA ALA A 50 -1.53 2.86 -5.27
C ALA A 50 -0.53 4.03 -5.40
N ASN A 51 -0.10 4.27 -6.63
CA ASN A 51 0.82 5.34 -7.04
C ASN A 51 0.18 6.74 -6.98
N MET A 52 -0.32 7.10 -5.80
CA MET A 52 -0.91 8.41 -5.53
C MET A 52 -0.01 9.23 -4.62
N THR A 53 0.28 10.47 -4.99
CA THR A 53 1.22 11.36 -4.29
C THR A 53 0.84 11.61 -2.83
N ALA A 54 -0.46 11.57 -2.50
CA ALA A 54 -0.94 11.69 -1.12
C ALA A 54 -0.84 10.40 -0.30
N ILE A 55 -0.48 9.25 -0.91
CA ILE A 55 -0.53 7.93 -0.28
C ILE A 55 0.83 7.24 -0.30
N ALA A 56 1.46 7.17 -1.47
CA ALA A 56 2.73 6.47 -1.67
C ALA A 56 3.94 7.39 -1.44
N GLY A 57 4.81 6.98 -0.55
CA GLY A 57 6.06 7.67 -0.24
C GLY A 57 7.03 6.73 0.48
N ARG A 58 8.24 7.21 0.80
CA ARG A 58 9.31 6.36 1.36
C ARG A 58 8.91 5.64 2.66
N ARG A 59 8.13 6.29 3.55
CA ARG A 59 7.67 5.67 4.81
C ARG A 59 6.69 4.55 4.56
N MET A 60 5.72 4.78 3.68
CA MET A 60 4.77 3.77 3.24
C MET A 60 5.50 2.59 2.58
N ALA A 61 6.45 2.88 1.67
CA ALA A 61 7.16 1.86 0.91
C ALA A 61 7.96 0.91 1.80
N GLU A 62 8.78 1.43 2.71
CA GLU A 62 9.58 0.58 3.61
C GLU A 62 8.71 -0.24 4.57
N THR A 63 7.61 0.35 5.09
CA THR A 63 6.73 -0.31 6.06
C THR A 63 5.94 -1.44 5.40
N VAL A 64 5.33 -1.18 4.25
CA VAL A 64 4.56 -2.18 3.51
C VAL A 64 5.45 -3.31 3.00
N ALA A 65 6.63 -3.00 2.48
CA ALA A 65 7.58 -4.02 2.01
C ALA A 65 8.07 -4.94 3.15
N ARG A 66 8.28 -4.41 4.38
CA ARG A 66 8.57 -5.24 5.56
C ARG A 66 7.46 -6.25 5.88
N ARG A 67 6.23 -5.95 5.50
CA ARG A 67 5.08 -6.84 5.71
C ARG A 67 4.73 -7.67 4.48
N GLY A 68 5.58 -7.60 3.44
CA GLY A 68 5.47 -8.45 2.26
C GLY A 68 4.65 -7.88 1.11
N GLY A 69 4.13 -6.66 1.22
CA GLY A 69 3.46 -5.95 0.15
C GLY A 69 4.41 -5.12 -0.72
N LEU A 70 3.86 -4.37 -1.66
CA LEU A 70 4.60 -3.51 -2.58
C LEU A 70 3.99 -2.12 -2.61
N VAL A 71 4.80 -1.08 -2.78
CA VAL A 71 4.33 0.29 -3.00
C VAL A 71 4.83 0.80 -4.33
N VAL A 72 3.93 1.40 -5.10
CA VAL A 72 4.26 2.03 -6.37
C VAL A 72 4.47 3.52 -6.14
N ILE A 73 5.69 4.02 -6.37
CA ILE A 73 5.99 5.45 -6.25
C ILE A 73 5.39 6.19 -7.44
N PRO A 74 4.72 7.35 -7.22
CA PRO A 74 3.99 8.07 -8.25
C PRO A 74 4.87 8.61 -9.39
N GLN A 75 4.29 8.69 -10.58
CA GLN A 75 4.94 9.21 -11.81
C GLN A 75 5.10 10.74 -11.85
N ASP A 76 4.38 11.47 -11.01
CA ASP A 76 4.37 12.95 -10.94
C ASP A 76 5.41 13.51 -9.95
N ILE A 77 6.28 12.65 -9.45
CA ILE A 77 7.44 13.02 -8.63
C ILE A 77 8.68 13.07 -9.55
N PRO A 78 9.58 14.06 -9.40
CA PRO A 78 10.84 14.11 -10.14
C PRO A 78 11.67 12.83 -9.99
N ASN A 79 12.31 12.39 -11.08
CA ASN A 79 13.02 11.10 -11.10
C ASN A 79 14.17 11.00 -10.09
N ASP A 80 14.88 12.09 -9.82
CA ASP A 80 15.93 12.16 -8.79
C ASP A 80 15.37 11.88 -7.40
N VAL A 81 14.20 12.44 -7.07
CA VAL A 81 13.49 12.17 -5.82
C VAL A 81 13.03 10.72 -5.74
N VAL A 82 12.53 10.15 -6.85
CA VAL A 82 12.14 8.72 -6.90
C VAL A 82 13.36 7.83 -6.70
N THR A 83 14.49 8.15 -7.31
CA THR A 83 15.77 7.44 -7.14
C THR A 83 16.22 7.46 -5.67
N ASP A 84 16.11 8.60 -4.99
CA ASP A 84 16.40 8.73 -3.56
C ASP A 84 15.47 7.86 -2.71
N VAL A 85 14.17 7.81 -3.05
CA VAL A 85 13.20 6.94 -2.38
C VAL A 85 13.55 5.46 -2.56
N ILE A 86 13.92 5.03 -3.76
CA ILE A 86 14.35 3.65 -4.05
C ILE A 86 15.58 3.32 -3.19
N SER A 87 16.62 4.15 -3.22
CA SER A 87 17.86 3.98 -2.43
C SER A 87 17.54 3.93 -0.94
N TRP A 88 16.67 4.79 -0.45
CA TRP A 88 16.19 4.79 0.93
C TRP A 88 15.57 3.45 1.30
N VAL A 89 14.59 2.97 0.54
CA VAL A 89 13.88 1.71 0.82
C VAL A 89 14.87 0.53 0.83
N LYS A 90 15.75 0.46 -0.18
CA LYS A 90 16.78 -0.58 -0.31
C LYS A 90 17.77 -0.62 0.86
N SER A 91 17.95 0.49 1.57
CA SER A 91 18.87 0.60 2.72
C SER A 91 18.20 0.26 4.07
N ARG A 92 16.89 0.02 4.12
CA ARG A 92 16.16 -0.18 5.38
C ARG A 92 16.29 -1.60 5.92
N HIS A 93 16.23 -1.71 7.24
CA HIS A 93 16.28 -2.99 7.94
C HIS A 93 15.00 -3.79 7.70
N LEU A 94 15.10 -5.12 7.63
CA LEU A 94 13.97 -6.00 7.31
C LEU A 94 13.01 -6.20 8.49
N VAL A 95 13.49 -6.07 9.72
CA VAL A 95 12.72 -6.30 10.96
C VAL A 95 12.48 -5.00 11.72
N LEU A 96 13.54 -4.20 11.93
CA LEU A 96 13.47 -2.98 12.72
C LEU A 96 12.78 -1.85 11.95
N ASP A 97 11.94 -1.09 12.65
CA ASP A 97 11.36 0.13 12.12
C ASP A 97 12.41 1.25 12.09
N THR A 98 12.24 2.16 11.11
CA THR A 98 13.10 3.34 11.01
C THR A 98 12.78 4.29 12.17
N PRO A 99 13.75 4.63 13.03
CA PRO A 99 13.51 5.49 14.18
C PRO A 99 13.32 6.95 13.77
N ILE A 100 12.64 7.71 14.62
CA ILE A 100 12.73 9.18 14.62
C ILE A 100 13.95 9.52 15.46
N VAL A 101 14.97 10.05 14.80
CA VAL A 101 16.25 10.39 15.44
C VAL A 101 16.26 11.87 15.82
N LEU A 102 16.58 12.15 17.06
CA LEU A 102 16.65 13.49 17.64
C LEU A 102 17.97 13.70 18.37
N ALA A 103 18.39 14.94 18.51
CA ALA A 103 19.57 15.31 19.31
C ALA A 103 19.16 15.91 20.65
N PRO A 104 20.00 15.83 21.72
CA PRO A 104 19.67 16.33 23.06
C PRO A 104 19.29 17.81 23.11
N HIS A 105 19.94 18.64 22.27
CA HIS A 105 19.73 20.09 22.20
C HIS A 105 18.51 20.49 21.36
N GLN A 106 17.87 19.57 20.61
CA GLN A 106 16.62 19.87 19.92
C GLN A 106 15.49 20.11 20.92
N THR A 107 14.45 20.78 20.44
CA THR A 107 13.36 21.25 21.30
C THR A 107 12.16 20.30 21.29
N VAL A 108 11.28 20.47 22.27
CA VAL A 108 9.95 19.85 22.31
C VAL A 108 9.17 20.12 21.01
N ALA A 109 9.27 21.34 20.45
CA ALA A 109 8.62 21.66 19.17
C ALA A 109 9.12 20.80 18.02
N ASP A 110 10.44 20.55 17.93
CA ASP A 110 11.04 19.69 16.91
C ASP A 110 10.52 18.26 17.02
N ALA A 111 10.47 17.73 18.26
CA ALA A 111 9.96 16.38 18.49
C ALA A 111 8.48 16.27 18.12
N LEU A 112 7.62 17.20 18.55
CA LEU A 112 6.19 17.20 18.23
C LEU A 112 5.90 17.30 16.73
N ALA A 113 6.77 17.93 15.94
CA ALA A 113 6.66 17.97 14.48
C ALA A 113 7.01 16.63 13.80
N LEU A 114 7.82 15.80 14.45
CA LEU A 114 8.33 14.55 13.88
C LEU A 114 7.60 13.30 14.39
N LEU A 115 7.16 13.25 15.65
CA LEU A 115 6.51 12.07 16.24
C LEU A 115 5.32 11.56 15.41
N PRO A 116 4.42 12.43 14.88
CA PRO A 116 3.30 11.97 14.05
C PRO A 116 3.68 11.43 12.67
N LYS A 117 4.96 11.36 12.33
CA LYS A 117 5.43 10.79 11.06
C LYS A 117 5.57 9.25 11.10
N ARG A 118 5.46 8.63 12.28
CA ARG A 118 5.63 7.19 12.49
C ARG A 118 4.59 6.64 13.47
N ALA A 119 4.07 5.45 13.20
CA ALA A 119 3.07 4.79 14.03
C ALA A 119 3.59 4.40 15.43
N HIS A 120 4.89 4.19 15.59
CA HIS A 120 5.49 3.91 16.90
C HIS A 120 5.46 5.14 17.85
N ASN A 121 5.32 6.35 17.30
CA ASN A 121 5.15 7.62 18.01
C ASN A 121 6.18 7.84 19.14
N ALA A 122 7.43 7.48 18.87
CA ALA A 122 8.55 7.63 19.79
C ALA A 122 9.78 8.19 19.05
N GLY A 123 10.43 9.17 19.66
CA GLY A 123 11.71 9.70 19.19
C GLY A 123 12.86 9.11 20.02
N VAL A 124 13.92 8.70 19.36
CA VAL A 124 15.15 8.25 19.99
C VAL A 124 16.16 9.39 19.97
N VAL A 125 16.55 9.85 21.15
CA VAL A 125 17.57 10.89 21.30
C VAL A 125 18.95 10.22 21.31
N VAL A 126 19.83 10.68 20.42
CA VAL A 126 21.18 10.11 20.26
C VAL A 126 22.26 11.15 20.52
N ASP A 127 23.42 10.67 20.97
CA ASP A 127 24.64 11.49 21.09
C ASP A 127 25.33 11.72 19.73
N GLU A 128 26.47 12.42 19.75
CA GLU A 128 27.28 12.70 18.56
C GLU A 128 27.85 11.43 17.89
N GLN A 129 27.96 10.34 18.64
CA GLN A 129 28.40 9.02 18.14
C GLN A 129 27.23 8.17 17.66
N HIS A 130 26.01 8.76 17.56
CA HIS A 130 24.78 8.10 17.17
C HIS A 130 24.33 6.97 18.11
N ARG A 131 24.65 7.07 19.41
CA ARG A 131 24.24 6.12 20.44
C ARG A 131 22.98 6.64 21.14
N PRO A 132 21.98 5.78 21.43
CA PRO A 132 20.78 6.19 22.18
C PRO A 132 21.13 6.67 23.59
N VAL A 133 20.73 7.88 23.93
CA VAL A 133 20.90 8.48 25.27
C VAL A 133 19.57 8.80 25.94
N GLY A 134 18.45 8.75 25.19
CA GLY A 134 17.12 8.97 25.70
C GLY A 134 16.03 8.62 24.69
N VAL A 135 14.79 8.55 25.16
CA VAL A 135 13.60 8.46 24.32
C VAL A 135 12.57 9.48 24.75
N VAL A 136 11.78 9.97 23.79
CA VAL A 136 10.66 10.89 24.02
C VAL A 136 9.41 10.41 23.32
N THR A 137 8.27 10.61 23.96
CA THR A 137 6.93 10.32 23.41
C THR A 137 6.03 11.54 23.62
N ASP A 138 4.86 11.56 23.00
CA ASP A 138 3.85 12.60 23.24
C ASP A 138 3.58 12.84 24.74
N ARG A 139 3.61 11.76 25.54
CA ARG A 139 3.35 11.84 26.98
C ARG A 139 4.42 12.65 27.72
N ASP A 140 5.69 12.49 27.32
CA ASP A 140 6.82 13.19 27.92
C ASP A 140 6.84 14.68 27.55
N LEU A 141 6.20 15.02 26.43
CA LEU A 141 6.17 16.37 25.85
C LEU A 141 4.89 17.14 26.19
N THR A 142 3.85 16.45 26.71
CA THR A 142 2.56 17.08 27.03
C THR A 142 2.69 18.05 28.21
N GLY A 143 2.26 19.29 27.99
CA GLY A 143 2.30 20.35 29.04
C GLY A 143 3.68 20.95 29.27
N VAL A 144 4.69 20.58 28.48
CA VAL A 144 6.04 21.15 28.55
C VAL A 144 6.15 22.33 27.58
N ASP A 145 6.93 23.35 27.96
CA ASP A 145 7.24 24.48 27.07
C ASP A 145 7.93 24.01 25.78
N ARG A 146 7.49 24.54 24.65
CA ARG A 146 7.95 24.11 23.32
C ARG A 146 9.42 24.35 23.04
N PHE A 147 10.05 25.29 23.73
CA PHE A 147 11.47 25.64 23.61
C PHE A 147 12.36 24.84 24.56
N THR A 148 11.78 24.04 25.46
CA THR A 148 12.56 23.16 26.35
C THR A 148 13.35 22.15 25.52
N GLN A 149 14.63 21.97 25.85
CA GLN A 149 15.51 20.99 25.19
C GLN A 149 15.14 19.57 25.63
N LEU A 150 15.32 18.61 24.70
CA LEU A 150 14.93 17.22 24.91
C LEU A 150 15.72 16.53 26.01
N GLU A 151 16.95 16.92 26.25
CA GLU A 151 17.80 16.37 27.32
C GLU A 151 17.20 16.54 28.72
N VAL A 152 16.31 17.55 28.89
CA VAL A 152 15.62 17.85 30.16
C VAL A 152 14.40 16.95 30.38
N VAL A 153 13.71 16.57 29.28
CA VAL A 153 12.41 15.87 29.32
C VAL A 153 12.48 14.41 28.91
N MET A 154 13.55 13.99 28.21
CA MET A 154 13.70 12.62 27.73
C MET A 154 13.81 11.62 28.89
N SER A 155 13.22 10.44 28.70
CA SER A 155 13.46 9.30 29.57
C SER A 155 14.85 8.73 29.29
N LYS A 156 15.69 8.61 30.30
CA LYS A 156 17.06 8.05 30.25
C LYS A 156 17.11 6.58 30.66
N ASP A 157 16.01 6.04 31.18
CA ASP A 157 15.86 4.61 31.51
C ASP A 157 15.54 3.84 30.23
N LEU A 158 16.59 3.44 29.51
CA LEU A 158 16.50 2.77 28.21
C LEU A 158 16.59 1.25 28.35
N LEU A 159 15.62 0.56 27.77
CA LEU A 159 15.78 -0.81 27.37
C LEU A 159 16.37 -0.80 25.95
N LEU A 160 17.54 -1.38 25.74
CA LEU A 160 18.15 -1.53 24.41
C LEU A 160 18.06 -2.98 23.96
N LEU A 161 17.80 -3.17 22.67
CA LEU A 161 17.81 -4.47 22.01
C LEU A 161 19.05 -4.57 21.10
N ASP A 162 19.53 -5.78 20.85
CA ASP A 162 20.49 -6.04 19.78
C ASP A 162 19.79 -5.89 18.42
N ALA A 163 20.48 -5.30 17.44
CA ALA A 163 19.90 -5.13 16.10
C ALA A 163 19.59 -6.46 15.40
N ASP A 164 20.33 -7.52 15.74
CA ASP A 164 20.19 -8.86 15.19
C ASP A 164 19.29 -9.79 16.06
N ILE A 165 18.62 -9.25 17.09
CA ILE A 165 17.77 -10.03 18.02
C ILE A 165 16.67 -10.78 17.27
N ASP A 166 16.42 -12.03 17.68
CA ASP A 166 15.26 -12.80 17.18
C ASP A 166 13.94 -12.08 17.53
N PRO A 167 12.99 -11.93 16.59
CA PRO A 167 11.75 -11.20 16.83
C PRO A 167 10.90 -11.74 17.97
N ARG A 168 10.89 -13.06 18.21
CA ARG A 168 10.16 -13.67 19.33
C ARG A 168 10.85 -13.35 20.66
N GLU A 169 12.17 -13.39 20.70
CA GLU A 169 12.94 -12.99 21.87
C GLU A 169 12.75 -11.51 22.17
N ALA A 170 12.78 -10.66 21.16
CA ALA A 170 12.49 -9.23 21.30
C ALA A 170 11.08 -8.98 21.88
N PHE A 171 10.07 -9.70 21.39
CA PHE A 171 8.72 -9.64 21.94
C PHE A 171 8.69 -10.00 23.43
N ASN A 172 9.30 -11.11 23.81
CA ASN A 172 9.35 -11.59 25.20
C ASN A 172 10.09 -10.59 26.11
N THR A 173 11.20 -10.04 25.65
CA THR A 173 11.99 -9.03 26.38
C THR A 173 11.17 -7.75 26.63
N LEU A 174 10.49 -7.25 25.58
CA LEU A 174 9.62 -6.09 25.70
C LEU A 174 8.42 -6.32 26.60
N ASP A 175 7.81 -7.52 26.53
CA ASP A 175 6.65 -7.89 27.34
C ASP A 175 7.04 -8.04 28.83
N ALA A 176 8.12 -8.76 29.14
CA ALA A 176 8.64 -8.92 30.50
C ALA A 176 9.03 -7.59 31.16
N ALA A 177 9.58 -6.65 30.37
CA ALA A 177 9.93 -5.31 30.82
C ALA A 177 8.73 -4.35 30.85
N ASN A 178 7.55 -4.78 30.43
CA ASN A 178 6.34 -3.95 30.25
C ASN A 178 6.62 -2.68 29.41
N ARG A 179 7.42 -2.83 28.34
CA ARG A 179 7.77 -1.75 27.40
C ARG A 179 7.01 -1.94 26.10
N ARG A 180 6.54 -0.83 25.51
CA ARG A 180 5.83 -0.85 24.22
C ARG A 180 6.79 -0.92 23.03
N TYR A 181 8.00 -0.39 23.21
CA TYR A 181 9.07 -0.31 22.20
C TYR A 181 10.43 -0.24 22.88
N ALA A 182 11.47 -0.49 22.12
CA ALA A 182 12.85 -0.24 22.50
C ALA A 182 13.71 0.13 21.28
N PRO A 183 14.69 1.05 21.43
CA PRO A 183 15.74 1.24 20.45
C PRO A 183 16.56 -0.04 20.30
N ALA A 184 16.98 -0.33 19.07
CA ALA A 184 17.90 -1.42 18.76
C ALA A 184 19.25 -0.86 18.32
N VAL A 185 20.33 -1.45 18.79
CA VAL A 185 21.70 -0.98 18.56
C VAL A 185 22.55 -2.04 17.88
N ASP A 186 23.48 -1.60 17.07
CA ASP A 186 24.52 -2.44 16.48
C ASP A 186 25.60 -2.80 17.51
N LYS A 187 26.63 -3.56 17.07
CA LYS A 187 27.75 -4.04 17.90
C LYS A 187 28.62 -2.90 18.47
N ASP A 188 28.56 -1.70 17.87
CA ASP A 188 29.25 -0.50 18.32
C ASP A 188 28.38 0.35 19.27
N GLY A 189 27.17 -0.10 19.58
CA GLY A 189 26.18 0.60 20.39
C GLY A 189 25.48 1.74 19.66
N ARG A 190 25.59 1.83 18.33
CA ARG A 190 24.93 2.86 17.52
C ARG A 190 23.50 2.45 17.20
N LEU A 191 22.62 3.42 17.12
CA LEU A 191 21.21 3.20 16.80
C LEU A 191 21.04 2.61 15.40
N ALA A 192 20.54 1.37 15.33
CA ALA A 192 20.20 0.66 14.10
C ALA A 192 18.71 0.78 13.73
N GLY A 193 17.85 0.91 14.72
CA GLY A 193 16.41 0.99 14.52
C GLY A 193 15.63 1.09 15.82
N ILE A 194 14.32 0.95 15.71
CA ILE A 194 13.40 0.82 16.84
C ILE A 194 12.50 -0.38 16.62
N LEU A 195 12.15 -1.10 17.66
CA LEU A 195 11.22 -2.22 17.55
C LEU A 195 10.11 -2.08 18.59
N THR A 196 8.87 -2.14 18.11
CA THR A 196 7.70 -2.17 18.98
C THR A 196 7.34 -3.63 19.31
N ARG A 197 6.61 -3.85 20.42
CA ARG A 197 6.08 -5.19 20.76
C ARG A 197 5.19 -5.75 19.65
N LYS A 198 4.32 -4.93 19.04
CA LYS A 198 3.54 -5.32 17.85
C LYS A 198 4.45 -5.57 16.64
N GLY A 199 5.45 -4.75 16.41
CA GLY A 199 6.41 -4.91 15.31
C GLY A 199 7.18 -6.22 15.40
N ALA A 200 7.63 -6.61 16.61
CA ALA A 200 8.27 -7.89 16.87
C ALA A 200 7.34 -9.07 16.55
N LEU A 201 6.07 -9.01 17.01
CA LEU A 201 5.07 -10.02 16.67
C LEU A 201 4.84 -10.11 15.16
N ARG A 202 4.65 -8.98 14.48
CA ARG A 202 4.47 -8.92 13.02
C ARG A 202 5.64 -9.53 12.25
N ALA A 203 6.87 -9.30 12.72
CA ALA A 203 8.07 -9.89 12.11
C ALA A 203 8.10 -11.43 12.17
N THR A 204 7.34 -12.05 13.07
CA THR A 204 7.14 -13.52 13.08
C THR A 204 6.01 -14.02 12.19
N LEU A 205 5.12 -13.12 11.74
CA LEU A 205 3.91 -13.45 10.97
C LEU A 205 4.02 -13.12 9.49
N TYR A 206 4.85 -12.15 9.14
CA TYR A 206 5.03 -11.65 7.79
C TYR A 206 6.46 -11.87 7.31
N THR A 207 6.59 -12.26 6.06
CA THR A 207 7.87 -12.34 5.36
C THR A 207 8.05 -11.08 4.52
N PRO A 208 9.13 -10.30 4.70
CA PRO A 208 9.38 -9.12 3.89
C PRO A 208 9.45 -9.44 2.40
N ALA A 209 8.94 -8.54 1.56
CA ALA A 209 9.14 -8.60 0.12
C ALA A 209 10.56 -8.12 -0.20
N THR A 210 11.43 -9.06 -0.60
CA THR A 210 12.85 -8.78 -0.86
C THR A 210 13.27 -9.16 -2.27
N ASP A 211 14.26 -8.41 -2.80
CA ASP A 211 14.93 -8.74 -4.05
C ASP A 211 15.98 -9.88 -3.86
N ALA A 212 16.63 -10.29 -4.93
CA ALA A 212 17.65 -11.34 -4.90
C ALA A 212 18.87 -10.99 -4.01
N ARG A 213 19.06 -9.72 -3.66
CA ARG A 213 20.12 -9.24 -2.75
C ARG A 213 19.64 -9.13 -1.30
N GLY A 214 18.40 -9.56 -1.01
CA GLY A 214 17.78 -9.46 0.31
C GLY A 214 17.40 -8.02 0.69
N LYS A 215 17.19 -7.11 -0.28
CA LYS A 215 16.76 -5.73 -0.03
C LYS A 215 15.26 -5.60 -0.23
N LEU A 216 14.61 -4.71 0.55
CA LEU A 216 13.18 -4.44 0.42
C LEU A 216 12.82 -4.02 -1.00
N ARG A 217 11.70 -4.55 -1.52
CA ARG A 217 11.20 -4.24 -2.86
C ARG A 217 10.44 -2.93 -2.91
N VAL A 218 10.54 -2.25 -4.04
CA VAL A 218 9.80 -1.03 -4.35
C VAL A 218 9.48 -0.98 -5.84
N ALA A 219 8.30 -0.50 -6.20
CA ALA A 219 7.87 -0.25 -7.56
C ALA A 219 7.82 1.25 -7.84
N ALA A 220 7.86 1.63 -9.11
CA ALA A 220 7.69 3.01 -9.54
C ALA A 220 6.83 3.10 -10.81
N ALA A 221 6.05 4.17 -10.90
CA ALA A 221 5.18 4.43 -12.04
C ALA A 221 5.87 5.31 -13.09
N VAL A 222 5.59 4.98 -14.36
CA VAL A 222 5.99 5.75 -15.54
C VAL A 222 4.73 6.15 -16.30
N GLY A 223 4.60 7.43 -16.66
CA GLY A 223 3.52 7.92 -17.51
C GLY A 223 3.74 7.53 -18.99
N ILE A 224 2.67 7.67 -19.78
CA ILE A 224 2.68 7.30 -21.20
C ILE A 224 3.11 8.45 -22.14
N ASN A 225 3.44 9.61 -21.61
CA ASN A 225 3.80 10.82 -22.38
C ASN A 225 5.24 11.24 -22.07
N GLY A 226 5.84 11.97 -23.03
CA GLY A 226 7.21 12.46 -22.92
C GLY A 226 8.25 11.37 -23.15
N ASP A 227 9.38 11.47 -22.44
CA ASP A 227 10.48 10.49 -22.55
C ASP A 227 10.21 9.27 -21.67
N VAL A 228 9.36 8.36 -22.14
CA VAL A 228 8.97 7.13 -21.43
C VAL A 228 10.17 6.20 -21.23
N ALA A 229 10.96 5.97 -22.29
CA ALA A 229 12.10 5.06 -22.26
C ALA A 229 13.20 5.57 -21.31
N GLY A 230 13.61 6.82 -21.42
CA GLY A 230 14.65 7.39 -20.55
C GLY A 230 14.25 7.45 -19.09
N LYS A 231 12.95 7.68 -18.77
CA LYS A 231 12.45 7.59 -17.40
C LYS A 231 12.50 6.16 -16.87
N ALA A 232 12.07 5.17 -17.68
CA ALA A 232 12.11 3.78 -17.29
C ALA A 232 13.55 3.29 -17.07
N GLU A 233 14.50 3.66 -17.95
CA GLU A 233 15.92 3.34 -17.82
C GLU A 233 16.51 3.86 -16.51
N GLN A 234 16.28 5.14 -16.18
CA GLN A 234 16.74 5.74 -14.90
C GLN A 234 16.20 4.99 -13.67
N LEU A 235 14.94 4.54 -13.69
CA LEU A 235 14.34 3.77 -12.61
C LEU A 235 14.93 2.37 -12.50
N LEU A 236 15.24 1.72 -13.64
CA LEU A 236 15.92 0.43 -13.68
C LEU A 236 17.34 0.54 -13.11
N ASP A 237 18.07 1.57 -13.49
CA ASP A 237 19.42 1.85 -12.97
C ASP A 237 19.41 2.14 -11.46
N ALA A 238 18.35 2.80 -10.96
CA ALA A 238 18.14 3.01 -9.53
C ALA A 238 17.81 1.71 -8.76
N GLY A 239 17.49 0.61 -9.46
CA GLY A 239 17.21 -0.69 -8.87
C GLY A 239 15.75 -0.89 -8.46
N VAL A 240 14.80 -0.30 -9.19
CA VAL A 240 13.37 -0.60 -9.03
C VAL A 240 13.08 -2.08 -9.28
N ASP A 241 12.12 -2.66 -8.55
CA ASP A 241 11.78 -4.09 -8.66
C ASP A 241 10.57 -4.37 -9.55
N THR A 242 9.81 -3.35 -9.89
CA THR A 242 8.63 -3.45 -10.76
C THR A 242 8.37 -2.09 -11.40
N LEU A 243 8.18 -2.05 -12.71
CA LEU A 243 7.77 -0.85 -13.44
C LEU A 243 6.25 -0.87 -13.66
N VAL A 244 5.59 0.26 -13.45
CA VAL A 244 4.14 0.40 -13.65
C VAL A 244 3.89 1.50 -14.66
N ILE A 245 3.48 1.13 -15.87
CA ILE A 245 3.09 2.09 -16.91
C ILE A 245 1.63 2.43 -16.67
N ASP A 246 1.37 3.68 -16.30
CA ASP A 246 0.10 4.10 -15.72
C ASP A 246 -0.56 5.26 -16.43
N THR A 247 -1.85 5.09 -16.74
CA THR A 247 -2.76 6.12 -17.21
C THR A 247 -4.20 5.82 -16.82
N ALA A 248 -5.07 6.83 -16.80
CA ALA A 248 -6.49 6.64 -16.49
C ALA A 248 -7.21 5.76 -17.51
N HIS A 249 -6.83 5.83 -18.79
CA HIS A 249 -7.35 5.00 -19.88
C HIS A 249 -6.20 4.25 -20.56
N GLY A 250 -6.00 2.98 -20.17
CA GLY A 250 -4.90 2.15 -20.65
C GLY A 250 -5.12 1.54 -22.03
N HIS A 251 -6.37 1.43 -22.50
CA HIS A 251 -6.65 0.84 -23.81
C HIS A 251 -6.60 1.91 -24.91
N GLN A 252 -5.41 2.46 -25.16
CA GLN A 252 -5.14 3.47 -26.16
C GLN A 252 -3.75 3.28 -26.79
N GLU A 253 -3.59 3.73 -28.05
CA GLU A 253 -2.34 3.57 -28.80
C GLU A 253 -1.10 4.11 -28.09
N SER A 254 -1.21 5.24 -27.38
CA SER A 254 -0.09 5.81 -26.62
C SER A 254 0.36 4.91 -25.48
N MET A 255 -0.55 4.18 -24.82
CA MET A 255 -0.21 3.16 -23.82
C MET A 255 0.49 1.97 -24.45
N ILE A 256 -0.06 1.42 -25.54
CA ILE A 256 0.52 0.29 -26.26
C ILE A 256 1.96 0.63 -26.69
N ASN A 257 2.17 1.84 -27.23
CA ASN A 257 3.50 2.30 -27.61
C ASN A 257 4.43 2.47 -26.42
N ALA A 258 3.95 3.00 -25.29
CA ALA A 258 4.73 3.15 -24.06
C ALA A 258 5.19 1.78 -23.51
N VAL A 259 4.31 0.77 -23.52
CA VAL A 259 4.66 -0.60 -23.10
C VAL A 259 5.75 -1.17 -24.00
N LYS A 260 5.64 -1.00 -25.33
CA LYS A 260 6.68 -1.47 -26.28
C LYS A 260 8.02 -0.80 -26.04
N LEU A 261 8.04 0.54 -25.87
CA LEU A 261 9.26 1.29 -25.58
C LEU A 261 9.96 0.81 -24.30
N VAL A 262 9.21 0.51 -23.25
CA VAL A 262 9.77 -0.02 -22.00
C VAL A 262 10.24 -1.46 -22.20
N ARG A 263 9.51 -2.29 -22.96
CA ARG A 263 9.91 -3.66 -23.23
C ARG A 263 11.19 -3.75 -24.06
N ASP A 264 11.40 -2.82 -24.98
CA ASP A 264 12.62 -2.74 -25.80
C ASP A 264 13.89 -2.46 -24.96
N LEU A 265 13.77 -1.96 -23.72
CA LEU A 265 14.87 -1.87 -22.75
C LEU A 265 15.26 -3.22 -22.15
N ASP A 266 14.54 -4.31 -22.47
CA ASP A 266 14.70 -5.66 -21.92
C ASP A 266 14.75 -5.69 -20.38
N PRO A 267 13.78 -5.09 -19.68
CA PRO A 267 13.78 -5.06 -18.22
C PRO A 267 13.63 -6.47 -17.65
N ARG A 268 14.48 -6.81 -16.67
CA ARG A 268 14.42 -8.09 -15.93
C ARG A 268 13.40 -8.08 -14.79
N VAL A 269 12.70 -6.97 -14.63
CA VAL A 269 11.64 -6.78 -13.63
C VAL A 269 10.27 -6.85 -14.29
N PRO A 270 9.20 -7.24 -13.56
CA PRO A 270 7.86 -7.23 -14.11
C PRO A 270 7.43 -5.84 -14.59
N VAL A 271 6.76 -5.81 -15.76
CA VAL A 271 6.14 -4.60 -16.31
C VAL A 271 4.63 -4.72 -16.17
N VAL A 272 4.05 -3.79 -15.40
CA VAL A 272 2.61 -3.64 -15.17
C VAL A 272 2.09 -2.53 -16.08
N ALA A 273 0.94 -2.72 -16.72
CA ALA A 273 0.32 -1.69 -17.56
C ALA A 273 -1.19 -1.54 -17.27
N GLY A 274 -1.73 -0.33 -17.28
CA GLY A 274 -3.16 -0.07 -17.06
C GLY A 274 -3.51 1.42 -16.92
N ASN A 275 -4.83 1.75 -16.77
CA ASN A 275 -5.87 0.81 -16.38
C ASN A 275 -6.78 0.45 -17.57
N ILE A 276 -7.25 -0.77 -17.53
CA ILE A 276 -8.24 -1.29 -18.50
C ILE A 276 -9.38 -2.03 -17.75
N VAL A 277 -10.46 -2.40 -18.45
CA VAL A 277 -11.62 -3.11 -17.88
C VAL A 277 -12.22 -4.17 -18.81
N SER A 278 -11.54 -4.55 -19.88
CA SER A 278 -12.04 -5.51 -20.89
C SER A 278 -10.98 -6.54 -21.28
N ALA A 279 -11.44 -7.71 -21.74
CA ALA A 279 -10.60 -8.78 -22.26
C ALA A 279 -9.75 -8.32 -23.45
N GLU A 280 -10.31 -7.49 -24.34
CA GLU A 280 -9.60 -6.93 -25.49
C GLU A 280 -8.41 -6.06 -25.03
N GLY A 281 -8.63 -5.17 -24.06
CA GLY A 281 -7.55 -4.35 -23.50
C GLY A 281 -6.46 -5.19 -22.81
N VAL A 282 -6.83 -6.29 -22.14
CA VAL A 282 -5.85 -7.25 -21.58
C VAL A 282 -4.98 -7.82 -22.69
N LYS A 283 -5.60 -8.34 -23.77
CA LYS A 283 -4.90 -8.93 -24.89
C LYS A 283 -3.90 -7.95 -25.49
N ASP A 284 -4.35 -6.75 -25.83
CA ASP A 284 -3.52 -5.74 -26.49
C ASP A 284 -2.31 -5.32 -25.66
N LEU A 285 -2.49 -5.15 -24.32
CA LEU A 285 -1.38 -4.79 -23.42
C LEU A 285 -0.39 -5.93 -23.21
N ILE A 286 -0.87 -7.18 -23.15
CA ILE A 286 0.01 -8.36 -23.05
C ILE A 286 0.79 -8.57 -24.35
N GLU A 287 0.15 -8.43 -25.51
CA GLU A 287 0.81 -8.51 -26.82
C GLU A 287 1.84 -7.38 -27.02
N ALA A 288 1.61 -6.21 -26.40
CA ALA A 288 2.58 -5.12 -26.36
C ALA A 288 3.78 -5.41 -25.44
N GLY A 289 3.68 -6.38 -24.52
CA GLY A 289 4.76 -6.81 -23.65
C GLY A 289 4.53 -6.64 -22.15
N ALA A 290 3.30 -6.35 -21.69
CA ALA A 290 2.99 -6.31 -20.28
C ALA A 290 3.03 -7.72 -19.65
N ASP A 291 3.58 -7.83 -18.43
CA ASP A 291 3.54 -9.07 -17.63
C ASP A 291 2.30 -9.12 -16.75
N ILE A 292 1.83 -7.97 -16.33
CA ILE A 292 0.69 -7.79 -15.43
C ILE A 292 -0.17 -6.65 -15.97
N VAL A 293 -1.48 -6.85 -15.99
CA VAL A 293 -2.42 -5.81 -16.42
C VAL A 293 -3.19 -5.28 -15.23
N LYS A 294 -3.22 -3.96 -15.07
CA LYS A 294 -3.91 -3.28 -13.98
C LYS A 294 -5.36 -2.96 -14.39
N VAL A 295 -6.32 -3.47 -13.61
CA VAL A 295 -7.76 -3.47 -13.93
C VAL A 295 -8.51 -2.52 -13.00
N GLY A 296 -9.16 -1.53 -13.59
CA GLY A 296 -10.03 -0.62 -12.84
C GLY A 296 -10.15 0.76 -13.48
N VAL A 297 -11.33 1.09 -13.96
CA VAL A 297 -11.70 2.43 -14.46
C VAL A 297 -12.93 2.90 -13.70
N GLY A 298 -12.74 3.92 -12.87
CA GLY A 298 -13.81 4.57 -12.11
C GLY A 298 -14.28 3.91 -10.80
N PRO A 299 -13.69 2.81 -10.25
CA PRO A 299 -14.14 2.24 -8.98
C PRO A 299 -13.51 2.95 -7.77
N GLY A 300 -12.46 3.74 -7.93
CA GLY A 300 -11.73 4.39 -6.86
C GLY A 300 -12.53 5.46 -6.13
N ALA A 301 -12.39 5.56 -4.81
CA ALA A 301 -13.14 6.51 -3.98
C ALA A 301 -12.84 8.00 -4.30
N MET A 302 -11.68 8.31 -4.88
CA MET A 302 -11.29 9.67 -5.30
C MET A 302 -11.56 9.93 -6.78
N CYS A 303 -12.04 8.94 -7.53
CA CYS A 303 -12.29 9.03 -8.96
C CYS A 303 -13.71 9.53 -9.23
N THR A 304 -13.85 10.55 -10.05
CA THR A 304 -15.16 11.07 -10.51
C THR A 304 -15.45 10.71 -11.98
N THR A 305 -14.56 9.97 -12.65
CA THR A 305 -14.66 9.64 -14.08
C THR A 305 -16.04 9.08 -14.45
N ARG A 306 -16.55 8.11 -13.69
CA ARG A 306 -17.87 7.51 -13.97
C ARG A 306 -19.01 8.50 -13.90
N MET A 307 -18.96 9.45 -12.96
CA MET A 307 -20.00 10.48 -12.79
C MET A 307 -19.89 11.60 -13.83
N MET A 308 -18.66 11.89 -14.28
CA MET A 308 -18.40 12.94 -15.25
C MET A 308 -18.60 12.47 -16.69
N THR A 309 -18.27 11.22 -16.99
CA THR A 309 -18.16 10.75 -18.38
C THR A 309 -19.07 9.57 -18.71
N GLY A 310 -19.62 8.89 -17.69
CA GLY A 310 -20.32 7.60 -17.84
C GLY A 310 -19.36 6.41 -18.10
N VAL A 311 -18.05 6.65 -18.20
CA VAL A 311 -17.05 5.62 -18.50
C VAL A 311 -16.62 4.90 -17.23
N GLY A 312 -16.54 3.57 -17.30
CA GLY A 312 -16.12 2.70 -16.22
C GLY A 312 -16.89 1.39 -16.21
N ARG A 313 -16.47 0.47 -15.35
CA ARG A 313 -17.12 -0.85 -15.24
C ARG A 313 -17.20 -1.29 -13.78
N PRO A 314 -18.25 -2.02 -13.34
CA PRO A 314 -18.29 -2.67 -12.03
C PRO A 314 -17.10 -3.58 -11.82
N GLN A 315 -16.40 -3.39 -10.68
CA GLN A 315 -15.02 -3.88 -10.52
C GLN A 315 -14.91 -5.39 -10.44
N PHE A 316 -15.86 -6.07 -9.78
CA PHE A 316 -15.82 -7.54 -9.68
C PHE A 316 -15.88 -8.20 -11.05
N SER A 317 -16.81 -7.79 -11.90
CA SER A 317 -16.95 -8.34 -13.26
C SER A 317 -15.77 -7.97 -14.16
N ALA A 318 -15.25 -6.75 -14.04
CA ALA A 318 -14.06 -6.33 -14.77
C ALA A 318 -12.84 -7.20 -14.43
N VAL A 319 -12.59 -7.43 -13.12
CA VAL A 319 -11.46 -8.28 -12.67
C VAL A 319 -11.65 -9.72 -13.15
N LEU A 320 -12.87 -10.27 -13.02
CA LEU A 320 -13.17 -11.64 -13.41
C LEU A 320 -12.89 -11.90 -14.88
N GLU A 321 -13.38 -11.02 -15.76
CA GLU A 321 -13.16 -11.13 -17.22
C GLU A 321 -11.68 -10.94 -17.58
N CYS A 322 -11.06 -9.91 -17.06
CA CYS A 322 -9.66 -9.59 -17.35
C CYS A 322 -8.70 -10.68 -16.84
N ALA A 323 -8.94 -11.24 -15.66
CA ALA A 323 -8.14 -12.34 -15.11
C ALA A 323 -8.29 -13.62 -15.95
N ALA A 324 -9.51 -13.93 -16.39
CA ALA A 324 -9.74 -15.06 -17.29
C ALA A 324 -9.01 -14.91 -18.63
N GLU A 325 -8.95 -13.71 -19.18
CA GLU A 325 -8.20 -13.41 -20.41
C GLU A 325 -6.69 -13.52 -20.18
N ALA A 326 -6.14 -12.86 -19.16
CA ALA A 326 -4.72 -12.88 -18.84
C ALA A 326 -4.19 -14.30 -18.61
N LYS A 327 -4.98 -15.17 -17.97
CA LYS A 327 -4.64 -16.58 -17.72
C LYS A 327 -4.36 -17.36 -19.01
N LYS A 328 -4.99 -17.02 -20.14
CA LYS A 328 -4.75 -17.67 -21.44
C LYS A 328 -3.30 -17.46 -21.95
N TYR A 329 -2.68 -16.37 -21.52
CA TYR A 329 -1.31 -16.00 -21.88
C TYR A 329 -0.30 -16.34 -20.77
N GLY A 330 -0.72 -16.99 -19.68
CA GLY A 330 0.12 -17.21 -18.49
C GLY A 330 0.51 -15.91 -17.77
N LYS A 331 -0.32 -14.87 -17.90
CA LYS A 331 -0.11 -13.54 -17.31
C LYS A 331 -1.12 -13.27 -16.20
N HIS A 332 -0.95 -12.16 -15.48
CA HIS A 332 -1.67 -11.83 -14.28
C HIS A 332 -2.38 -10.47 -14.35
N VAL A 333 -3.30 -10.24 -13.42
CA VAL A 333 -3.95 -8.94 -13.26
C VAL A 333 -3.84 -8.43 -11.82
N TRP A 334 -3.73 -7.12 -11.66
CA TRP A 334 -3.95 -6.42 -10.40
C TRP A 334 -5.32 -5.79 -10.40
N ALA A 335 -6.08 -5.99 -9.32
CA ALA A 335 -7.36 -5.30 -9.12
C ALA A 335 -7.10 -3.93 -8.47
N ASP A 336 -7.40 -2.85 -9.17
CA ASP A 336 -7.13 -1.48 -8.72
C ASP A 336 -8.44 -0.73 -8.42
N GLY A 337 -8.65 -0.44 -7.14
CA GLY A 337 -9.78 0.34 -6.64
C GLY A 337 -11.04 -0.47 -6.30
N GLY A 338 -12.02 0.23 -5.71
CA GLY A 338 -13.32 -0.33 -5.33
C GLY A 338 -13.34 -1.09 -4.00
N VAL A 339 -12.20 -1.27 -3.32
CA VAL A 339 -12.10 -2.00 -2.04
C VAL A 339 -12.24 -1.06 -0.85
N ARG A 340 -13.05 -1.45 0.13
CA ARG A 340 -13.32 -0.72 1.37
C ARG A 340 -13.23 -1.59 2.62
N HIS A 341 -13.31 -2.91 2.44
CA HIS A 341 -13.31 -3.91 3.50
C HIS A 341 -12.40 -5.10 3.13
N PRO A 342 -11.89 -5.86 4.11
CA PRO A 342 -11.11 -7.08 3.84
C PRO A 342 -11.81 -8.08 2.92
N ARG A 343 -13.16 -8.17 3.00
CA ARG A 343 -13.95 -9.03 2.11
C ARG A 343 -13.83 -8.65 0.63
N ASP A 344 -13.70 -7.36 0.33
CA ASP A 344 -13.61 -6.88 -1.06
C ASP A 344 -12.27 -7.29 -1.67
N VAL A 345 -11.19 -7.26 -0.86
CA VAL A 345 -9.88 -7.79 -1.25
C VAL A 345 -9.98 -9.30 -1.52
N ALA A 346 -10.64 -10.05 -0.65
CA ALA A 346 -10.87 -11.48 -0.87
C ALA A 346 -11.68 -11.76 -2.14
N MET A 347 -12.71 -10.96 -2.44
CA MET A 347 -13.51 -11.11 -3.68
C MET A 347 -12.69 -10.80 -4.93
N ALA A 348 -11.81 -9.78 -4.90
CA ALA A 348 -10.90 -9.48 -6.01
C ALA A 348 -9.94 -10.64 -6.30
N LEU A 349 -9.37 -11.24 -5.24
CA LEU A 349 -8.50 -12.41 -5.35
C LEU A 349 -9.25 -13.65 -5.82
N ALA A 350 -10.48 -13.88 -5.32
CA ALA A 350 -11.36 -14.95 -5.79
C ALA A 350 -11.70 -14.80 -7.28
N ALA A 351 -11.88 -13.57 -7.77
CA ALA A 351 -12.10 -13.27 -9.18
C ALA A 351 -10.85 -13.51 -10.05
N GLY A 352 -9.68 -13.77 -9.46
CA GLY A 352 -8.45 -14.14 -10.17
C GLY A 352 -7.36 -13.06 -10.18
N ALA A 353 -7.50 -11.98 -9.42
CA ALA A 353 -6.42 -11.03 -9.26
C ALA A 353 -5.24 -11.66 -8.51
N SER A 354 -4.01 -11.36 -8.92
CA SER A 354 -2.78 -11.78 -8.24
C SER A 354 -2.40 -10.85 -7.09
N ASN A 355 -2.74 -9.57 -7.21
CA ASN A 355 -2.58 -8.54 -6.20
C ASN A 355 -3.78 -7.57 -6.23
N VAL A 356 -4.02 -6.89 -5.13
CA VAL A 356 -5.03 -5.84 -5.01
C VAL A 356 -4.35 -4.52 -4.68
N MET A 357 -4.55 -3.52 -5.55
CA MET A 357 -4.03 -2.18 -5.36
C MET A 357 -5.00 -1.35 -4.53
N ILE A 358 -4.49 -0.76 -3.45
CA ILE A 358 -5.27 0.00 -2.46
C ILE A 358 -4.77 1.44 -2.41
N GLY A 359 -5.70 2.37 -2.56
CA GLY A 359 -5.43 3.81 -2.50
C GLY A 359 -5.98 4.46 -1.23
N SER A 360 -7.17 5.06 -1.33
CA SER A 360 -7.78 5.93 -0.31
C SER A 360 -7.87 5.30 1.09
N TRP A 361 -8.02 3.99 1.19
CA TRP A 361 -8.07 3.31 2.48
C TRP A 361 -6.77 3.47 3.29
N PHE A 362 -5.61 3.55 2.60
CA PHE A 362 -4.32 3.77 3.25
C PHE A 362 -3.95 5.25 3.44
N ALA A 363 -4.72 6.16 2.87
CA ALA A 363 -4.44 7.61 2.96
C ALA A 363 -4.51 8.15 4.39
N GLY A 364 -5.43 7.63 5.21
CA GLY A 364 -5.61 8.01 6.62
C GLY A 364 -4.68 7.26 7.57
N THR A 365 -3.39 7.12 7.25
CA THR A 365 -2.40 6.45 8.10
C THR A 365 -1.18 7.33 8.37
N TYR A 366 -0.42 7.03 9.41
CA TYR A 366 0.81 7.76 9.74
C TYR A 366 1.86 7.69 8.61
N GLU A 367 1.94 6.59 7.88
CA GLU A 367 2.94 6.32 6.85
C GLU A 367 2.66 7.07 5.55
N SER A 368 1.41 7.48 5.28
CA SER A 368 1.10 8.28 4.10
C SER A 368 1.84 9.62 4.13
N PRO A 369 2.21 10.21 2.98
CA PRO A 369 2.80 11.54 2.89
C PRO A 369 1.89 12.64 3.47
N GLY A 370 2.46 13.80 3.66
CA GLY A 370 1.75 14.94 4.22
C GLY A 370 1.78 15.00 5.74
N ASP A 371 1.38 16.14 6.25
CA ASP A 371 1.35 16.42 7.68
C ASP A 371 0.02 16.00 8.28
N LEU A 372 0.08 15.55 9.54
CA LEU A 372 -1.11 15.30 10.34
C LEU A 372 -1.75 16.63 10.70
N GLN A 373 -3.03 16.76 10.39
CA GLN A 373 -3.86 17.92 10.72
C GLN A 373 -4.99 17.49 11.65
N HIS A 374 -5.63 18.46 12.30
CA HIS A 374 -6.79 18.21 13.17
C HIS A 374 -7.97 19.04 12.70
N ASP A 375 -9.15 18.47 12.72
CA ASP A 375 -10.39 19.22 12.46
C ASP A 375 -10.81 20.06 13.69
N ALA A 376 -11.91 20.79 13.57
CA ALA A 376 -12.44 21.62 14.66
C ALA A 376 -12.80 20.83 15.94
N ASN A 377 -12.99 19.51 15.82
CA ASN A 377 -13.28 18.61 16.94
C ASN A 377 -12.02 17.89 17.47
N GLY A 378 -10.85 18.25 16.97
CA GLY A 378 -9.57 17.63 17.35
C GLY A 378 -9.32 16.25 16.72
N ARG A 379 -10.11 15.81 15.74
CA ARG A 379 -9.91 14.52 15.07
C ARG A 379 -8.74 14.60 14.07
N PRO A 380 -7.76 13.69 14.14
CA PRO A 380 -6.63 13.70 13.24
C PRO A 380 -7.02 13.26 11.83
N TYR A 381 -6.52 13.98 10.81
CA TYR A 381 -6.70 13.63 9.41
C TYR A 381 -5.47 13.99 8.58
N LYS A 382 -5.38 13.40 7.40
CA LYS A 382 -4.46 13.81 6.33
C LYS A 382 -5.24 14.20 5.09
N GLU A 383 -4.70 15.15 4.33
CA GLU A 383 -5.28 15.51 3.04
C GLU A 383 -4.95 14.46 1.99
N SER A 384 -5.93 14.12 1.16
CA SER A 384 -5.77 13.27 -0.01
C SER A 384 -6.46 13.89 -1.21
N PHE A 385 -6.00 13.51 -2.42
CA PHE A 385 -6.55 13.97 -3.68
C PHE A 385 -6.38 12.92 -4.77
N GLY A 386 -7.29 12.94 -5.76
CA GLY A 386 -7.24 12.04 -6.91
C GLY A 386 -6.15 12.44 -7.92
N MET A 387 -5.60 11.47 -8.63
CA MET A 387 -4.52 11.70 -9.61
C MET A 387 -5.00 12.42 -10.88
N ALA A 388 -6.29 12.41 -11.16
CA ALA A 388 -6.91 13.19 -12.26
C ALA A 388 -7.53 14.52 -11.79
N SER A 389 -7.31 14.93 -10.53
CA SER A 389 -7.78 16.20 -9.98
C SER A 389 -6.99 17.40 -10.51
N ALA A 390 -7.58 18.59 -10.48
CA ALA A 390 -6.89 19.83 -10.85
C ALA A 390 -5.62 20.07 -10.01
N ARG A 391 -5.59 19.62 -8.75
CA ARG A 391 -4.40 19.67 -7.88
C ARG A 391 -3.27 18.79 -8.42
N ALA A 392 -3.55 17.55 -8.79
CA ALA A 392 -2.57 16.63 -9.34
C ALA A 392 -2.10 17.06 -10.74
N VAL A 393 -3.03 17.54 -11.58
CA VAL A 393 -2.71 18.09 -12.91
C VAL A 393 -1.75 19.26 -12.79
N ARG A 394 -2.03 20.23 -11.91
CA ARG A 394 -1.15 21.39 -11.68
C ARG A 394 0.25 20.98 -11.22
N ASN A 395 0.37 19.98 -10.38
CA ASN A 395 1.67 19.48 -9.92
C ASN A 395 2.48 18.88 -11.07
N ARG A 396 1.86 18.04 -11.93
CA ARG A 396 2.52 17.40 -13.07
C ARG A 396 2.90 18.37 -14.19
N THR A 397 2.22 19.50 -14.29
CA THR A 397 2.42 20.50 -15.34
C THR A 397 3.14 21.75 -14.85
N SER A 398 3.89 21.66 -13.75
CA SER A 398 4.58 22.78 -13.12
C SER A 398 5.56 23.50 -14.06
N GLU A 399 6.17 22.79 -15.00
CA GLU A 399 7.11 23.32 -16.01
C GLU A 399 6.43 23.85 -17.27
N GLU A 400 5.12 23.65 -17.44
CA GLU A 400 4.37 24.14 -18.59
C GLU A 400 4.01 25.64 -18.45
N SER A 401 3.57 26.25 -19.55
CA SER A 401 3.09 27.64 -19.54
C SER A 401 1.88 27.80 -18.58
N ALA A 402 1.71 28.99 -18.00
CA ALA A 402 0.57 29.29 -17.13
C ALA A 402 -0.78 29.03 -17.82
N TYR A 403 -0.88 29.33 -19.12
CA TYR A 403 -2.07 29.10 -19.93
C TYR A 403 -2.36 27.59 -20.09
N ASP A 404 -1.37 26.78 -20.44
CA ASP A 404 -1.54 25.33 -20.64
C ASP A 404 -1.92 24.64 -19.34
N ARG A 405 -1.29 25.03 -18.23
CA ARG A 405 -1.66 24.53 -16.89
C ARG A 405 -3.12 24.86 -16.53
N ALA A 406 -3.53 26.12 -16.75
CA ALA A 406 -4.90 26.57 -16.48
C ALA A 406 -5.91 25.80 -17.34
N ARG A 407 -5.62 25.67 -18.66
CA ARG A 407 -6.45 24.93 -19.61
C ARG A 407 -6.61 23.47 -19.21
N LYS A 408 -5.52 22.77 -18.84
CA LYS A 408 -5.58 21.36 -18.41
C LYS A 408 -6.32 21.20 -17.10
N ALA A 409 -6.14 22.11 -16.13
CA ALA A 409 -6.81 22.07 -14.84
C ALA A 409 -8.32 22.37 -14.93
N LEU A 410 -8.82 22.87 -16.06
CA LEU A 410 -10.26 23.13 -16.27
C LEU A 410 -11.07 21.84 -16.46
N PHE A 411 -10.42 20.75 -16.88
CA PHE A 411 -11.06 19.44 -17.13
C PHE A 411 -10.70 18.46 -16.02
N GLU A 412 -11.30 18.65 -14.83
CA GLU A 412 -11.05 17.83 -13.65
C GLU A 412 -11.93 16.57 -13.63
N GLU A 413 -11.31 15.41 -13.41
CA GLU A 413 -11.99 14.10 -13.25
C GLU A 413 -11.68 13.43 -11.90
N GLY A 414 -11.35 14.19 -10.87
CA GLY A 414 -11.03 13.67 -9.55
C GLY A 414 -11.26 14.68 -8.44
N ILE A 415 -11.40 14.19 -7.21
CA ILE A 415 -11.55 15.04 -6.02
C ILE A 415 -10.21 15.72 -5.72
N SER A 416 -10.18 17.06 -5.75
CA SER A 416 -8.96 17.86 -5.50
C SER A 416 -8.58 17.97 -4.03
N THR A 417 -9.51 17.77 -3.10
CA THR A 417 -9.24 17.82 -1.66
C THR A 417 -10.22 16.93 -0.90
N SER A 418 -9.70 16.02 -0.10
CA SER A 418 -10.47 15.18 0.81
C SER A 418 -9.73 15.02 2.13
N ARG A 419 -10.47 14.94 3.22
CA ARG A 419 -9.94 14.68 4.56
C ARG A 419 -10.05 13.18 4.87
N MET A 420 -8.93 12.53 4.99
CA MET A 420 -8.83 11.12 5.34
C MET A 420 -8.50 11.02 6.82
N PHE A 421 -9.53 10.78 7.63
CA PHE A 421 -9.38 10.67 9.08
C PHE A 421 -8.60 9.40 9.45
N LEU A 422 -7.68 9.53 10.40
CA LEU A 422 -7.04 8.38 11.01
C LEU A 422 -8.03 7.68 11.95
N ASP A 423 -8.08 6.34 11.85
CA ASP A 423 -8.78 5.52 12.81
C ASP A 423 -7.94 5.42 14.10
N PRO A 424 -8.41 5.90 15.26
CA PRO A 424 -7.65 5.79 16.50
C PRO A 424 -7.30 4.36 16.92
N ALA A 425 -8.11 3.38 16.49
CA ALA A 425 -7.87 1.97 16.77
C ALA A 425 -6.83 1.35 15.81
N MET A 426 -6.73 1.88 14.58
CA MET A 426 -5.86 1.38 13.51
C MET A 426 -5.14 2.53 12.79
N PRO A 427 -4.31 3.32 13.48
CA PRO A 427 -3.75 4.55 12.92
C PRO A 427 -2.58 4.31 11.95
N GLY A 428 -1.98 3.13 11.95
CA GLY A 428 -0.86 2.76 11.08
C GLY A 428 -1.29 1.85 9.93
N VAL A 429 -0.58 1.92 8.81
CA VAL A 429 -0.83 1.04 7.65
C VAL A 429 -0.70 -0.45 8.02
N GLU A 430 0.18 -0.77 8.94
CA GLU A 430 0.34 -2.15 9.42
C GLU A 430 -0.89 -2.70 10.14
N ASP A 431 -1.64 -1.85 10.86
CA ASP A 431 -2.88 -2.27 11.52
C ASP A 431 -3.96 -2.62 10.48
N LEU A 432 -4.00 -1.85 9.38
CA LEU A 432 -4.88 -2.15 8.25
C LEU A 432 -4.44 -3.43 7.51
N ILE A 433 -3.14 -3.62 7.29
CA ILE A 433 -2.60 -4.85 6.70
C ILE A 433 -2.99 -6.06 7.55
N ASP A 434 -2.83 -6.01 8.87
CA ASP A 434 -3.23 -7.10 9.77
C ASP A 434 -4.72 -7.46 9.60
N SER A 435 -5.60 -6.46 9.55
CA SER A 435 -7.04 -6.64 9.36
C SER A 435 -7.37 -7.27 7.99
N ILE A 436 -6.76 -6.76 6.92
CA ILE A 436 -6.98 -7.25 5.56
C ILE A 436 -6.50 -8.70 5.43
N ILE A 437 -5.28 -8.98 5.87
CA ILE A 437 -4.67 -10.29 5.74
C ILE A 437 -5.38 -11.33 6.63
N ALA A 438 -5.86 -10.95 7.80
CA ALA A 438 -6.69 -11.82 8.62
C ALA A 438 -7.98 -12.21 7.89
N GLY A 439 -8.64 -11.27 7.21
CA GLY A 439 -9.82 -11.51 6.40
C GLY A 439 -9.53 -12.43 5.21
N VAL A 440 -8.49 -12.12 4.43
CA VAL A 440 -8.10 -12.92 3.25
C VAL A 440 -7.74 -14.36 3.64
N ARG A 441 -6.90 -14.56 4.67
CA ARG A 441 -6.55 -15.90 5.18
C ARG A 441 -7.79 -16.70 5.61
N SER A 442 -8.73 -16.04 6.29
CA SER A 442 -9.99 -16.67 6.69
C SER A 442 -10.82 -17.07 5.47
N SER A 443 -10.94 -16.19 4.47
CA SER A 443 -11.66 -16.49 3.22
C SER A 443 -11.05 -17.69 2.48
N CYS A 444 -9.72 -17.75 2.37
CA CYS A 444 -9.02 -18.92 1.80
C CYS A 444 -9.37 -20.20 2.58
N THR A 445 -9.34 -20.14 3.92
CA THR A 445 -9.69 -21.31 4.77
C THR A 445 -11.14 -21.76 4.54
N TYR A 446 -12.09 -20.84 4.45
CA TYR A 446 -13.49 -21.17 4.15
C TYR A 446 -13.69 -21.74 2.74
N ALA A 447 -12.89 -21.32 1.76
CA ALA A 447 -12.89 -21.91 0.42
C ALA A 447 -12.15 -23.25 0.33
N GLY A 448 -11.44 -23.67 1.38
CA GLY A 448 -10.60 -24.87 1.38
C GLY A 448 -9.29 -24.71 0.57
N ALA A 449 -8.79 -23.47 0.49
CA ALA A 449 -7.59 -23.13 -0.27
C ALA A 449 -6.37 -22.91 0.63
N GLY A 450 -5.25 -23.52 0.30
CA GLY A 450 -3.96 -23.35 0.97
C GLY A 450 -3.08 -22.27 0.36
N SER A 451 -3.45 -21.74 -0.83
CA SER A 451 -2.73 -20.69 -1.54
C SER A 451 -3.69 -19.76 -2.30
N LEU A 452 -3.19 -18.63 -2.81
CA LEU A 452 -3.99 -17.72 -3.64
C LEU A 452 -4.41 -18.36 -4.96
N GLU A 453 -3.54 -19.16 -5.57
CA GLU A 453 -3.86 -19.86 -6.82
C GLU A 453 -5.01 -20.84 -6.61
N GLU A 454 -4.94 -21.66 -5.56
CA GLU A 454 -6.04 -22.54 -5.17
C GLU A 454 -7.31 -21.78 -4.82
N PHE A 455 -7.17 -20.60 -4.21
CA PHE A 455 -8.31 -19.77 -3.82
C PHE A 455 -9.11 -19.29 -5.03
N ALA A 456 -8.44 -18.78 -6.06
CA ALA A 456 -9.08 -18.39 -7.32
C ALA A 456 -9.80 -19.57 -8.01
N ASP A 457 -9.27 -20.79 -7.88
CA ASP A 457 -9.90 -21.98 -8.50
C ASP A 457 -11.05 -22.54 -7.65
N LYS A 458 -10.91 -22.58 -6.30
CA LYS A 458 -11.86 -23.24 -5.38
C LYS A 458 -13.02 -22.35 -4.92
N ALA A 459 -12.88 -21.02 -4.98
CA ALA A 459 -13.91 -20.10 -4.49
C ALA A 459 -15.25 -20.29 -5.21
N VAL A 460 -16.32 -20.36 -4.42
CA VAL A 460 -17.70 -20.41 -4.90
C VAL A 460 -18.38 -19.10 -4.52
N VAL A 461 -18.86 -18.35 -5.52
CA VAL A 461 -19.40 -17.00 -5.35
C VAL A 461 -20.87 -16.98 -5.70
N GLY A 462 -21.72 -16.47 -4.81
CA GLY A 462 -23.13 -16.21 -5.04
C GLY A 462 -23.39 -14.71 -5.25
N ILE A 463 -24.58 -14.41 -5.78
CA ILE A 463 -25.06 -13.05 -6.01
C ILE A 463 -26.03 -12.68 -4.92
N GLN A 464 -25.94 -11.47 -4.40
CA GLN A 464 -26.83 -10.94 -3.36
C GLN A 464 -27.45 -9.60 -3.78
N SER A 465 -28.57 -9.28 -3.18
CA SER A 465 -29.17 -7.96 -3.27
C SER A 465 -28.51 -6.97 -2.31
N ALA A 466 -28.85 -5.68 -2.44
CA ALA A 466 -28.43 -4.66 -1.46
C ALA A 466 -28.91 -4.98 -0.03
N ALA A 467 -30.08 -5.63 0.11
CA ALA A 467 -30.58 -6.10 1.41
C ALA A 467 -29.72 -7.24 1.97
N GLY A 468 -29.32 -8.20 1.13
CA GLY A 468 -28.40 -9.27 1.52
C GLY A 468 -27.04 -8.74 1.96
N TYR A 469 -26.50 -7.73 1.27
CA TYR A 469 -25.28 -7.05 1.69
C TYR A 469 -25.47 -6.33 3.04
N ALA A 470 -26.62 -5.65 3.24
CA ALA A 470 -26.90 -4.94 4.48
C ALA A 470 -27.06 -5.89 5.68
N GLU A 471 -27.65 -7.09 5.47
CA GLU A 471 -27.77 -8.15 6.49
C GLU A 471 -26.41 -8.56 7.07
N GLY A 472 -25.38 -8.60 6.23
CA GLY A 472 -24.01 -8.95 6.63
C GLY A 472 -23.26 -7.88 7.43
N LYS A 473 -23.83 -6.69 7.64
CA LYS A 473 -23.16 -5.60 8.39
C LYS A 473 -23.33 -5.80 9.89
N PRO A 474 -22.22 -5.80 10.68
CA PRO A 474 -22.32 -5.91 12.13
C PRO A 474 -22.96 -4.67 12.72
N LEU A 475 -23.72 -4.85 13.79
CA LEU A 475 -24.23 -3.75 14.63
C LEU A 475 -23.14 -3.37 15.63
N HIS A 476 -22.71 -2.11 15.59
CA HIS A 476 -21.70 -1.56 16.50
C HIS A 476 -22.32 -0.91 17.75
N ALA A 477 -23.65 -0.83 17.85
CA ALA A 477 -24.38 -0.31 19.00
C ALA A 477 -25.47 -1.32 19.43
N SER A 478 -25.73 -1.39 20.75
CA SER A 478 -26.84 -2.20 21.27
C SER A 478 -28.18 -1.63 20.79
N TRP A 479 -29.19 -2.51 20.72
CA TRP A 479 -30.57 -2.13 20.52
C TRP A 479 -31.02 -1.23 21.69
N ASN A 480 -31.38 0.00 21.42
CA ASN A 480 -32.16 0.88 22.31
C ASN A 480 -33.51 1.18 21.68
#